data_1efee369ce387b3adabd42091f4fa114
#
_entry.id   1efee369ce387b3adabd42091f4fa114
#
_cell.length_a   1.000
_cell.length_b   1.000
_cell.length_c   1.000
_cell.angle_alpha   90.00
_cell.angle_beta   90.00
_cell.angle_gamma   90.00
#
_symmetry.space_group_name_H-M   'P 1'
#
loop_
_entity.id
_entity.type
_entity.pdbx_description
1 polymer ?
#
loop_
_entity_poly.entity_id
_entity_poly.type
_entity_poly.pdbx_seq_one_letter_code
_entity_poly.pdbx_strand_id
1 'polypeptide(L)'
;MQLARQYKVLLIGDNCTDEWVYGNCDRLSPEAPVPVLVREGIDTAPGMAGNVKQNLESLGITVTFLCNKEESKKTRFIDSKTNQQIVRVDSQPDVKPLHPSQLQMALLHETYDAIIISDYDKGFLPDSKTISDIAGRYPNTKVFVDTKKTKLPTEFSNVIYKINKKEFEALDPGNIPNGENMIVTLGDEGAVWNKKKFPCNDLVRTFDVTGAGDTFLAALVFYFVQLPVMEEAIAFANKAAAIAVQNPGTYTLRMEDVDRILNI
;
A
#
# COMPACT_ATOMS: atom_id res chain seq x y z
N MET A 1 13.17 -16.12 -8.96
CA MET A 1 13.99 -15.00 -9.49
C MET A 1 14.99 -14.60 -8.42
N GLN A 2 16.29 -14.81 -8.65
CA GLN A 2 17.32 -14.33 -7.72
C GLN A 2 17.63 -12.87 -8.06
N LEU A 3 17.64 -11.99 -7.04
CA LEU A 3 18.02 -10.59 -7.27
C LEU A 3 19.47 -10.54 -7.80
N ALA A 4 19.66 -10.01 -8.99
CA ALA A 4 20.98 -9.87 -9.62
C ALA A 4 21.89 -8.88 -8.86
N ARG A 5 21.27 -7.95 -8.11
CA ARG A 5 21.91 -6.99 -7.20
C ARG A 5 20.95 -6.65 -6.06
N GLN A 6 21.44 -6.03 -5.01
CA GLN A 6 20.61 -5.47 -3.96
C GLN A 6 20.01 -4.14 -4.44
N TYR A 7 18.67 -4.08 -4.52
CA TYR A 7 17.94 -2.86 -4.86
C TYR A 7 17.60 -2.08 -3.60
N LYS A 8 17.59 -0.75 -3.71
CA LYS A 8 17.29 0.15 -2.61
C LYS A 8 16.16 1.10 -2.97
N VAL A 9 15.15 1.19 -2.10
CA VAL A 9 13.96 2.01 -2.28
C VAL A 9 13.82 2.98 -1.11
N LEU A 10 13.47 4.24 -1.39
CA LEU A 10 12.99 5.17 -0.39
C LEU A 10 11.47 5.07 -0.32
N LEU A 11 10.93 4.75 0.84
CA LEU A 11 9.50 4.73 1.12
C LEU A 11 9.15 5.84 2.09
N ILE A 12 8.17 6.67 1.72
CA ILE A 12 7.68 7.78 2.53
C ILE A 12 6.17 7.64 2.66
N GLY A 13 5.62 7.69 3.87
CA GLY A 13 4.17 7.60 3.99
C GLY A 13 3.63 7.47 5.41
N ASP A 14 2.30 7.46 5.49
CA ASP A 14 1.59 7.21 6.74
C ASP A 14 1.73 5.75 7.16
N ASN A 15 2.02 5.54 8.45
CA ASN A 15 2.18 4.22 9.04
C ASN A 15 1.13 4.00 10.14
N CYS A 16 0.63 2.77 10.23
CA CYS A 16 -0.24 2.36 11.33
C CYS A 16 0.03 0.89 11.70
N THR A 17 -0.53 0.49 12.84
CA THR A 17 -0.64 -0.92 13.23
C THR A 17 -2.07 -1.38 12.93
N ASP A 18 -2.21 -2.40 12.10
CA ASP A 18 -3.44 -3.18 11.99
C ASP A 18 -3.48 -4.20 13.12
N GLU A 19 -4.58 -4.25 13.87
CA GLU A 19 -4.76 -5.12 15.03
C GLU A 19 -6.07 -5.90 14.89
N TRP A 20 -6.02 -7.21 15.12
CA TRP A 20 -7.19 -8.09 15.14
C TRP A 20 -7.34 -8.68 16.53
N VAL A 21 -8.41 -8.28 17.22
CA VAL A 21 -8.79 -8.76 18.54
C VAL A 21 -9.82 -9.86 18.35
N TYR A 22 -9.43 -11.09 18.60
CA TYR A 22 -10.30 -12.25 18.51
C TYR A 22 -10.94 -12.52 19.87
N GLY A 23 -12.20 -12.95 19.84
CA GLY A 23 -12.93 -13.30 21.05
C GLY A 23 -14.28 -13.91 20.75
N ASN A 24 -14.95 -14.35 21.81
CA ASN A 24 -16.24 -15.00 21.74
C ASN A 24 -17.39 -14.01 22.01
N CYS A 25 -18.40 -13.96 21.15
CA CYS A 25 -19.55 -13.06 21.20
C CYS A 25 -20.86 -13.82 21.50
N ASP A 26 -20.93 -14.60 22.58
CA ASP A 26 -22.07 -15.48 22.89
C ASP A 26 -23.29 -14.78 23.50
N ARG A 27 -23.21 -13.54 23.91
CA ARG A 27 -24.27 -12.82 24.60
C ARG A 27 -24.32 -11.33 24.27
N LEU A 28 -25.49 -10.75 24.47
CA LEU A 28 -25.64 -9.29 24.49
C LEU A 28 -25.33 -8.73 25.88
N SER A 29 -24.94 -7.46 25.93
CA SER A 29 -24.77 -6.73 27.18
C SER A 29 -26.14 -6.51 27.82
N PRO A 30 -26.25 -6.61 29.17
CA PRO A 30 -27.46 -6.19 29.89
C PRO A 30 -27.60 -4.66 29.91
N GLU A 31 -26.55 -3.90 29.62
CA GLU A 31 -26.52 -2.43 29.69
C GLU A 31 -26.97 -1.77 28.40
N ALA A 32 -26.80 -2.45 27.26
CA ALA A 32 -27.15 -1.94 25.94
C ALA A 32 -27.28 -3.11 24.94
N PRO A 33 -28.03 -2.96 23.82
CA PRO A 33 -28.21 -4.03 22.83
C PRO A 33 -26.96 -4.19 21.91
N VAL A 34 -25.82 -4.43 22.54
CA VAL A 34 -24.53 -4.64 21.87
C VAL A 34 -23.92 -5.98 22.26
N PRO A 35 -23.15 -6.66 21.38
CA PRO A 35 -22.48 -7.89 21.73
C PRO A 35 -21.40 -7.65 22.80
N VAL A 36 -21.18 -8.64 23.66
CA VAL A 36 -20.05 -8.68 24.57
C VAL A 36 -19.01 -9.62 23.99
N LEU A 37 -17.86 -9.07 23.60
CA LEU A 37 -16.72 -9.85 23.14
C LEU A 37 -15.82 -10.21 24.33
N VAL A 38 -15.68 -11.50 24.60
CA VAL A 38 -14.73 -12.03 25.57
C VAL A 38 -13.43 -12.35 24.83
N ARG A 39 -12.40 -11.50 25.05
CA ARG A 39 -11.13 -11.56 24.32
C ARG A 39 -10.38 -12.87 24.57
N GLU A 40 -9.91 -13.52 23.49
CA GLU A 40 -9.12 -14.74 23.51
C GLU A 40 -7.71 -14.52 22.99
N GLY A 41 -7.53 -13.63 22.00
CA GLY A 41 -6.23 -13.38 21.39
C GLY A 41 -6.13 -12.03 20.69
N ILE A 42 -4.91 -11.67 20.31
CA ILE A 42 -4.61 -10.47 19.51
C ILE A 42 -3.52 -10.84 18.51
N ASP A 43 -3.76 -10.49 17.24
CA ASP A 43 -2.75 -10.47 16.19
C ASP A 43 -2.50 -9.04 15.73
N THR A 44 -1.28 -8.72 15.35
CA THR A 44 -0.90 -7.41 14.85
C THR A 44 -0.05 -7.52 13.59
N ALA A 45 -0.20 -6.55 12.69
CA ALA A 45 0.64 -6.42 11.51
C ALA A 45 0.86 -4.94 11.18
N PRO A 46 1.95 -4.60 10.46
CA PRO A 46 2.11 -3.27 9.89
C PRO A 46 1.00 -3.00 8.86
N GLY A 47 0.41 -1.80 8.93
CA GLY A 47 -0.58 -1.34 7.96
C GLY A 47 -0.09 -0.12 7.18
N MET A 48 -0.85 0.30 6.15
CA MET A 48 -0.50 1.44 5.29
C MET A 48 0.92 1.29 4.69
N ALA A 49 1.76 2.34 4.73
CA ALA A 49 3.14 2.29 4.23
C ALA A 49 3.98 1.20 4.92
N GLY A 50 3.67 0.85 6.17
CA GLY A 50 4.31 -0.27 6.89
C GLY A 50 4.10 -1.61 6.20
N ASN A 51 2.91 -1.86 5.64
CA ASN A 51 2.62 -3.07 4.86
C ASN A 51 3.39 -3.08 3.52
N VAL A 52 3.49 -1.93 2.85
CA VAL A 52 4.35 -1.79 1.64
C VAL A 52 5.80 -2.13 1.97
N LYS A 53 6.33 -1.57 3.09
CA LYS A 53 7.69 -1.85 3.57
C LYS A 53 7.90 -3.34 3.79
N GLN A 54 7.01 -3.97 4.55
CA GLN A 54 7.13 -5.39 4.89
C GLN A 54 7.14 -6.28 3.65
N ASN A 55 6.29 -5.99 2.67
CA ASN A 55 6.27 -6.72 1.40
C ASN A 55 7.55 -6.52 0.59
N LEU A 56 8.10 -5.32 0.52
CA LEU A 56 9.36 -5.06 -0.19
C LEU A 56 10.54 -5.78 0.47
N GLU A 57 10.65 -5.69 1.80
CA GLU A 57 11.74 -6.33 2.55
C GLU A 57 11.70 -7.85 2.47
N SER A 58 10.51 -8.46 2.53
CA SER A 58 10.32 -9.91 2.36
C SER A 58 10.76 -10.41 0.97
N LEU A 59 10.70 -9.53 -0.03
CA LEU A 59 11.16 -9.78 -1.40
C LEU A 59 12.63 -9.38 -1.62
N GLY A 60 13.39 -9.04 -0.56
CA GLY A 60 14.81 -8.76 -0.62
C GLY A 60 15.18 -7.34 -1.06
N ILE A 61 14.24 -6.39 -1.08
CA ILE A 61 14.51 -4.98 -1.34
C ILE A 61 14.94 -4.28 -0.04
N THR A 62 16.00 -3.50 -0.09
CA THR A 62 16.39 -2.65 1.03
C THR A 62 15.52 -1.39 1.05
N VAL A 63 14.86 -1.12 2.18
CA VAL A 63 13.94 0.00 2.31
C VAL A 63 14.48 1.03 3.31
N THR A 64 14.70 2.27 2.84
CA THR A 64 14.81 3.44 3.71
C THR A 64 13.41 3.96 3.97
N PHE A 65 12.95 3.99 5.22
CA PHE A 65 11.56 4.29 5.56
C PHE A 65 11.42 5.58 6.36
N LEU A 66 10.68 6.54 5.81
CA LEU A 66 10.25 7.77 6.49
C LEU A 66 8.75 7.70 6.76
N CYS A 67 8.36 7.67 8.01
CA CYS A 67 6.95 7.63 8.43
C CYS A 67 6.71 8.43 9.70
N ASN A 68 5.43 8.63 10.02
CA ASN A 68 5.02 9.18 11.31
C ASN A 68 5.53 8.32 12.48
N LYS A 69 5.82 8.99 13.60
CA LYS A 69 6.23 8.35 14.86
C LYS A 69 5.04 8.08 15.78
N GLU A 70 3.95 8.81 15.57
CA GLU A 70 2.71 8.68 16.32
C GLU A 70 2.05 7.33 15.99
N GLU A 71 1.61 6.61 17.04
CA GLU A 71 1.04 5.29 16.90
C GLU A 71 -0.43 5.36 16.47
N SER A 72 -0.69 5.27 15.16
CA SER A 72 -2.03 5.05 14.62
C SER A 72 -2.38 3.57 14.67
N LYS A 73 -3.61 3.22 15.09
CA LYS A 73 -4.09 1.83 15.14
C LYS A 73 -5.43 1.68 14.45
N LYS A 74 -5.61 0.53 13.81
CA LYS A 74 -6.91 0.07 13.29
C LYS A 74 -7.22 -1.27 13.94
N THR A 75 -8.00 -1.24 15.01
CA THR A 75 -8.35 -2.43 15.78
C THR A 75 -9.67 -3.02 15.26
N ARG A 76 -9.63 -4.25 14.79
CA ARG A 76 -10.80 -5.03 14.36
C ARG A 76 -11.15 -6.05 15.42
N PHE A 77 -12.38 -6.02 15.90
CA PHE A 77 -12.90 -7.01 16.84
C PHE A 77 -13.65 -8.09 16.06
N ILE A 78 -13.22 -9.34 16.22
CA ILE A 78 -13.67 -10.48 15.42
C ILE A 78 -14.22 -11.57 16.35
N ASP A 79 -15.41 -12.05 16.03
CA ASP A 79 -15.96 -13.25 16.69
C ASP A 79 -15.20 -14.50 16.19
N SER A 80 -14.52 -15.19 17.11
CA SER A 80 -13.68 -16.36 16.81
C SER A 80 -14.48 -17.54 16.22
N LYS A 81 -15.78 -17.64 16.53
CA LYS A 81 -16.62 -18.76 16.06
C LYS A 81 -17.07 -18.60 14.62
N THR A 82 -17.50 -17.39 14.27
CA THR A 82 -18.08 -17.09 12.95
C THR A 82 -17.10 -16.43 12.01
N ASN A 83 -15.94 -15.98 12.54
CA ASN A 83 -14.95 -15.14 11.85
C ASN A 83 -15.54 -13.82 11.33
N GLN A 84 -16.61 -13.34 11.97
CA GLN A 84 -17.29 -12.10 11.60
C GLN A 84 -16.66 -10.92 12.32
N GLN A 85 -16.33 -9.87 11.57
CA GLN A 85 -15.93 -8.59 12.15
C GLN A 85 -17.15 -7.90 12.78
N ILE A 86 -17.07 -7.64 14.08
CA ILE A 86 -18.14 -7.00 14.88
C ILE A 86 -18.06 -5.49 14.77
N VAL A 87 -16.86 -4.94 14.98
CA VAL A 87 -16.62 -3.50 14.93
C VAL A 87 -15.15 -3.24 14.58
N ARG A 88 -14.87 -2.07 13.99
CA ARG A 88 -13.52 -1.52 13.86
C ARG A 88 -13.41 -0.22 14.64
N VAL A 89 -12.34 -0.10 15.40
CA VAL A 89 -11.99 1.11 16.14
C VAL A 89 -10.69 1.66 15.57
N ASP A 90 -10.73 2.89 15.06
CA ASP A 90 -9.56 3.58 14.52
C ASP A 90 -9.06 4.60 15.54
N SER A 91 -7.84 4.40 16.05
CA SER A 91 -7.12 5.39 16.87
C SER A 91 -6.28 6.24 15.91
N GLN A 92 -6.60 7.52 15.81
CA GLN A 92 -5.92 8.47 14.93
C GLN A 92 -5.35 9.61 15.81
N PRO A 93 -4.06 9.55 16.17
CA PRO A 93 -3.40 10.64 16.85
C PRO A 93 -3.22 11.83 15.89
N ASP A 94 -2.89 12.99 16.45
CA ASP A 94 -2.46 14.14 15.66
C ASP A 94 -1.05 13.88 15.13
N VAL A 95 -0.96 13.51 13.84
CA VAL A 95 0.29 13.13 13.18
C VAL A 95 1.08 14.38 12.83
N LYS A 96 2.35 14.44 13.24
CA LYS A 96 3.24 15.54 12.87
C LYS A 96 3.70 15.39 11.42
N PRO A 97 3.62 16.46 10.63
CA PRO A 97 4.11 16.45 9.26
C PRO A 97 5.59 16.08 9.15
N LEU A 98 5.94 15.45 8.03
CA LEU A 98 7.33 15.17 7.66
C LEU A 98 8.15 16.46 7.70
N HIS A 99 9.16 16.50 8.57
CA HIS A 99 10.03 17.66 8.65
C HIS A 99 11.00 17.70 7.44
N PRO A 100 11.18 18.85 6.77
CA PRO A 100 12.04 18.96 5.59
C PRO A 100 13.46 18.44 5.77
N SER A 101 14.03 18.57 6.99
CA SER A 101 15.37 18.05 7.27
C SER A 101 15.44 16.52 7.25
N GLN A 102 14.37 15.81 7.64
CA GLN A 102 14.34 14.35 7.59
C GLN A 102 14.38 13.87 6.13
N LEU A 103 13.57 14.51 5.28
CA LEU A 103 13.60 14.24 3.84
C LEU A 103 14.97 14.58 3.25
N GLN A 104 15.53 15.74 3.58
CA GLN A 104 16.85 16.16 3.12
C GLN A 104 17.93 15.15 3.52
N MET A 105 17.94 14.68 4.77
CA MET A 105 18.92 13.70 5.25
C MET A 105 18.79 12.37 4.48
N ALA A 106 17.58 11.87 4.25
CA ALA A 106 17.37 10.65 3.49
C ALA A 106 17.85 10.77 2.04
N LEU A 107 17.78 11.98 1.46
CA LEU A 107 18.11 12.23 0.07
C LEU A 107 19.57 12.71 -0.15
N LEU A 108 20.32 13.01 0.92
CA LEU A 108 21.59 13.74 0.78
C LEU A 108 22.74 12.89 0.25
N HIS A 109 22.81 11.62 0.61
CA HIS A 109 23.96 10.74 0.35
C HIS A 109 23.57 9.39 -0.28
N GLU A 110 22.32 9.24 -0.67
CA GLU A 110 21.80 7.95 -1.10
C GLU A 110 21.23 8.02 -2.51
N THR A 111 21.49 6.98 -3.28
CA THR A 111 20.83 6.73 -4.55
C THR A 111 19.79 5.65 -4.35
N TYR A 112 18.62 5.84 -4.94
CA TYR A 112 17.51 4.90 -4.87
C TYR A 112 17.15 4.41 -6.27
N ASP A 113 16.84 3.12 -6.39
CA ASP A 113 16.35 2.52 -7.64
C ASP A 113 14.91 2.93 -7.94
N ALA A 114 14.12 3.20 -6.89
CA ALA A 114 12.81 3.82 -6.97
C ALA A 114 12.49 4.58 -5.67
N ILE A 115 11.53 5.49 -5.75
CA ILE A 115 10.96 6.18 -4.58
C ILE A 115 9.47 5.86 -4.52
N ILE A 116 8.96 5.58 -3.32
CA ILE A 116 7.55 5.30 -3.09
C ILE A 116 6.99 6.33 -2.13
N ILE A 117 5.82 6.87 -2.46
CA ILE A 117 5.00 7.70 -1.57
C ILE A 117 3.69 6.95 -1.34
N SER A 118 3.43 6.53 -0.09
CA SER A 118 2.20 5.85 0.34
C SER A 118 1.46 6.75 1.33
N ASP A 119 0.59 7.59 0.80
CA ASP A 119 -0.08 8.70 1.49
C ASP A 119 -1.55 8.36 1.74
N TYR A 120 -1.87 8.09 2.98
CA TYR A 120 -3.23 7.79 3.45
C TYR A 120 -3.98 9.03 3.96
N ASP A 121 -3.41 10.22 3.73
CA ASP A 121 -3.96 11.51 4.17
C ASP A 121 -4.20 11.56 5.68
N LYS A 122 -3.22 11.05 6.46
CA LYS A 122 -3.26 11.05 7.93
C LYS A 122 -2.44 12.18 8.55
N GLY A 123 -1.84 13.04 7.72
CA GLY A 123 -1.16 14.25 8.14
C GLY A 123 0.36 14.20 8.05
N PHE A 124 0.98 13.04 7.83
CA PHE A 124 2.43 12.95 7.65
C PHE A 124 2.89 13.70 6.39
N LEU A 125 2.12 13.60 5.31
CA LEU A 125 2.30 14.39 4.09
C LEU A 125 1.13 15.38 3.97
N PRO A 126 1.28 16.63 4.41
CA PRO A 126 0.16 17.56 4.52
C PRO A 126 -0.40 18.01 3.16
N ASP A 127 0.46 18.02 2.13
CA ASP A 127 0.09 18.43 0.77
C ASP A 127 0.86 17.64 -0.30
N SER A 128 0.58 17.94 -1.57
CA SER A 128 1.25 17.30 -2.72
C SER A 128 2.63 17.88 -3.03
N LYS A 129 3.09 18.89 -2.30
CA LYS A 129 4.37 19.55 -2.55
C LYS A 129 5.56 18.59 -2.41
N THR A 130 5.48 17.65 -1.45
CA THR A 130 6.51 16.62 -1.28
C THR A 130 6.69 15.77 -2.54
N ILE A 131 5.61 15.47 -3.27
CA ILE A 131 5.69 14.74 -4.55
C ILE A 131 6.46 15.57 -5.57
N SER A 132 6.12 16.85 -5.72
CA SER A 132 6.79 17.77 -6.66
C SER A 132 8.26 17.96 -6.32
N ASP A 133 8.60 18.18 -5.04
CA ASP A 133 9.97 18.37 -4.56
C ASP A 133 10.84 17.14 -4.84
N ILE A 134 10.32 15.94 -4.62
CA ILE A 134 11.01 14.67 -4.90
C ILE A 134 11.16 14.45 -6.40
N ALA A 135 10.06 14.57 -7.16
CA ALA A 135 10.05 14.34 -8.60
C ALA A 135 11.01 15.27 -9.34
N GLY A 136 11.02 16.55 -8.98
CA GLY A 136 11.92 17.52 -9.57
C GLY A 136 13.39 17.31 -9.22
N ARG A 137 13.68 16.80 -8.01
CA ARG A 137 15.05 16.52 -7.56
C ARG A 137 15.64 15.23 -8.15
N TYR A 138 14.78 14.24 -8.45
CA TYR A 138 15.16 12.92 -8.98
C TYR A 138 14.52 12.63 -10.34
N PRO A 139 14.79 13.43 -11.38
CA PRO A 139 14.10 13.31 -12.66
C PRO A 139 14.36 11.97 -13.37
N ASN A 140 15.46 11.29 -13.02
CA ASN A 140 15.84 10.00 -13.60
C ASN A 140 15.41 8.79 -12.75
N THR A 141 14.80 9.01 -11.57
CA THR A 141 14.30 7.95 -10.68
C THR A 141 12.78 7.93 -10.75
N LYS A 142 12.17 6.76 -10.94
CA LYS A 142 10.70 6.65 -10.91
C LYS A 142 10.18 6.83 -9.48
N VAL A 143 9.14 7.64 -9.37
CA VAL A 143 8.43 7.92 -8.12
C VAL A 143 7.03 7.29 -8.23
N PHE A 144 6.77 6.25 -7.44
CA PHE A 144 5.47 5.59 -7.38
C PHE A 144 4.66 6.19 -6.24
N VAL A 145 3.44 6.61 -6.52
CA VAL A 145 2.59 7.34 -5.57
C VAL A 145 1.25 6.67 -5.43
N ASP A 146 0.92 6.24 -4.21
CA ASP A 146 -0.43 5.89 -3.78
C ASP A 146 -0.90 6.96 -2.82
N THR A 147 -1.95 7.70 -3.15
CA THR A 147 -2.40 8.85 -2.34
C THR A 147 -3.91 8.99 -2.34
N LYS A 148 -4.42 9.52 -1.22
CA LYS A 148 -5.84 9.90 -1.07
C LYS A 148 -6.11 11.36 -1.47
N LYS A 149 -5.07 12.09 -1.86
CA LYS A 149 -5.22 13.48 -2.29
C LYS A 149 -5.89 13.58 -3.65
N THR A 150 -6.72 14.60 -3.82
CA THR A 150 -7.50 14.83 -5.06
C THR A 150 -6.82 15.79 -6.02
N LYS A 151 -5.82 16.56 -5.54
CA LYS A 151 -5.01 17.47 -6.35
C LYS A 151 -3.61 16.90 -6.51
N LEU A 152 -3.30 16.44 -7.71
CA LEU A 152 -2.04 15.76 -8.01
C LEU A 152 -1.16 16.64 -8.92
N PRO A 153 0.18 16.71 -8.66
CA PRO A 153 1.11 17.27 -9.64
C PRO A 153 1.09 16.45 -10.95
N THR A 154 0.92 17.11 -12.08
CA THR A 154 0.79 16.42 -13.38
C THR A 154 1.95 16.66 -14.34
N GLU A 155 2.88 17.55 -13.97
CA GLU A 155 3.99 18.03 -14.79
C GLU A 155 5.22 17.10 -14.82
N PHE A 156 5.24 16.05 -14.01
CA PHE A 156 6.41 15.17 -13.85
C PHE A 156 6.24 13.83 -14.56
N SER A 157 7.05 13.56 -15.59
CA SER A 157 7.01 12.31 -16.35
C SER A 157 7.61 11.10 -15.60
N ASN A 158 8.35 11.34 -14.52
CA ASN A 158 8.91 10.30 -13.67
C ASN A 158 7.99 9.86 -12.53
N VAL A 159 6.84 10.49 -12.35
CA VAL A 159 5.83 10.12 -11.34
C VAL A 159 4.82 9.14 -11.95
N ILE A 160 4.56 8.05 -11.24
CA ILE A 160 3.52 7.07 -11.57
C ILE A 160 2.55 7.00 -10.40
N TYR A 161 1.33 7.44 -10.62
CA TYR A 161 0.25 7.33 -9.64
C TYR A 161 -0.42 5.96 -9.74
N LYS A 162 -0.60 5.31 -8.61
CA LYS A 162 -1.42 4.11 -8.47
C LYS A 162 -2.55 4.44 -7.49
N ILE A 163 -3.76 4.47 -7.96
CA ILE A 163 -4.96 4.78 -7.19
C ILE A 163 -6.08 3.80 -7.50
N ASN A 164 -7.06 3.68 -6.62
CA ASN A 164 -8.23 2.87 -6.90
C ASN A 164 -9.31 3.67 -7.64
N LYS A 165 -10.36 2.97 -8.12
CA LYS A 165 -11.45 3.58 -8.87
C LYS A 165 -12.13 4.74 -8.13
N LYS A 166 -12.39 4.59 -6.82
CA LYS A 166 -13.03 5.65 -6.02
C LYS A 166 -12.15 6.88 -5.89
N GLU A 167 -10.86 6.68 -5.72
CA GLU A 167 -9.86 7.76 -5.66
C GLU A 167 -9.75 8.47 -7.01
N PHE A 168 -9.77 7.71 -8.10
CA PHE A 168 -9.77 8.27 -9.46
C PHE A 168 -11.01 9.13 -9.72
N GLU A 169 -12.19 8.65 -9.34
CA GLU A 169 -13.45 9.39 -9.49
C GLU A 169 -13.52 10.65 -8.61
N ALA A 170 -12.72 10.71 -7.55
CA ALA A 170 -12.63 11.87 -6.64
C ALA A 170 -11.58 12.90 -7.06
N LEU A 171 -10.76 12.63 -8.09
CA LEU A 171 -9.75 13.58 -8.55
C LEU A 171 -10.38 14.87 -9.05
N ASP A 172 -9.71 16.00 -8.77
CA ASP A 172 -10.02 17.28 -9.39
C ASP A 172 -9.83 17.17 -10.92
N PRO A 173 -10.86 17.44 -11.73
CA PRO A 173 -10.79 17.29 -13.20
C PRO A 173 -9.65 18.06 -13.87
N GLY A 174 -9.18 19.15 -13.25
CA GLY A 174 -8.03 19.93 -13.73
C GLY A 174 -6.67 19.33 -13.41
N ASN A 175 -6.62 18.24 -12.59
CA ASN A 175 -5.39 17.66 -12.07
C ASN A 175 -5.29 16.15 -12.32
N ILE A 176 -5.84 15.66 -13.43
CA ILE A 176 -5.73 14.25 -13.80
C ILE A 176 -4.43 14.02 -14.58
N PRO A 177 -3.48 13.22 -14.05
CA PRO A 177 -2.28 12.86 -14.77
C PRO A 177 -2.59 12.15 -16.10
N ASN A 178 -1.66 12.21 -17.06
CA ASN A 178 -1.83 11.49 -18.31
C ASN A 178 -1.85 9.96 -18.11
N GLY A 179 -2.32 9.21 -19.11
CA GLY A 179 -2.53 7.77 -18.99
C GLY A 179 -1.26 6.97 -18.71
N GLU A 180 -0.08 7.46 -19.15
CA GLU A 180 1.21 6.80 -18.90
C GLU A 180 1.70 6.98 -17.45
N ASN A 181 1.20 8.02 -16.78
CA ASN A 181 1.52 8.35 -15.40
C ASN A 181 0.45 7.88 -14.40
N MET A 182 -0.57 7.12 -14.85
CA MET A 182 -1.70 6.73 -14.01
C MET A 182 -2.03 5.25 -14.15
N ILE A 183 -2.01 4.52 -13.04
CA ILE A 183 -2.53 3.16 -12.88
C ILE A 183 -3.78 3.24 -12.02
N VAL A 184 -4.92 2.81 -12.54
CA VAL A 184 -6.18 2.73 -11.79
C VAL A 184 -6.50 1.28 -11.49
N THR A 185 -6.51 0.90 -10.21
CA THR A 185 -6.91 -0.46 -9.78
C THR A 185 -8.43 -0.56 -9.67
N LEU A 186 -8.98 -1.67 -10.17
CA LEU A 186 -10.42 -1.93 -10.30
C LEU A 186 -10.89 -3.13 -9.47
N GLY A 187 -10.15 -3.49 -8.41
CA GLY A 187 -10.43 -4.66 -7.59
C GLY A 187 -10.25 -5.97 -8.37
N ASP A 188 -11.27 -6.81 -8.39
CA ASP A 188 -11.30 -8.10 -9.10
C ASP A 188 -11.21 -7.97 -10.63
N GLU A 189 -11.52 -6.82 -11.17
CA GLU A 189 -11.34 -6.54 -12.60
C GLU A 189 -9.88 -6.27 -13.01
N GLY A 190 -8.94 -6.16 -12.04
CA GLY A 190 -7.53 -5.88 -12.26
C GLY A 190 -7.18 -4.40 -12.27
N ALA A 191 -6.47 -3.92 -13.29
CA ALA A 191 -6.02 -2.54 -13.39
C ALA A 191 -6.11 -1.98 -14.82
N VAL A 192 -6.13 -0.65 -14.93
CA VAL A 192 -6.03 0.09 -16.20
C VAL A 192 -4.80 0.98 -16.16
N TRP A 193 -4.01 0.94 -17.20
CA TRP A 193 -2.88 1.82 -17.43
C TRP A 193 -2.82 2.21 -18.91
N ASN A 194 -2.62 3.49 -19.21
CA ASN A 194 -2.56 4.03 -20.57
C ASN A 194 -3.69 3.52 -21.49
N LYS A 195 -4.94 3.55 -20.98
CA LYS A 195 -6.16 3.05 -21.66
C LYS A 195 -6.18 1.53 -21.91
N LYS A 196 -5.14 0.79 -21.54
CA LYS A 196 -5.07 -0.66 -21.64
C LYS A 196 -5.54 -1.30 -20.33
N LYS A 197 -6.44 -2.29 -20.43
CA LYS A 197 -6.89 -3.08 -19.27
C LYS A 197 -5.94 -4.27 -19.05
N PHE A 198 -5.57 -4.48 -17.80
CA PHE A 198 -4.80 -5.61 -17.30
C PHE A 198 -5.71 -6.42 -16.39
N PRO A 199 -6.40 -7.43 -16.90
CA PRO A 199 -7.38 -8.16 -16.11
C PRO A 199 -6.69 -9.00 -15.03
N CYS A 200 -7.38 -9.16 -13.90
CA CYS A 200 -7.05 -10.20 -12.94
C CYS A 200 -7.72 -11.50 -13.43
N ASN A 201 -6.93 -12.35 -14.13
CA ASN A 201 -7.47 -13.57 -14.76
C ASN A 201 -7.70 -14.72 -13.77
N ASP A 202 -7.19 -14.59 -12.55
CA ASP A 202 -7.36 -15.59 -11.52
C ASP A 202 -8.69 -15.37 -10.79
N LEU A 203 -9.69 -16.21 -11.07
CA LEU A 203 -10.90 -16.31 -10.27
C LEU A 203 -10.51 -16.89 -8.89
N VAL A 204 -10.06 -16.01 -8.00
CA VAL A 204 -9.71 -16.40 -6.63
C VAL A 204 -10.87 -16.13 -5.68
N ARG A 205 -11.06 -17.03 -4.74
CA ARG A 205 -11.98 -16.78 -3.64
C ARG A 205 -11.36 -15.69 -2.74
N THR A 206 -11.94 -14.50 -2.78
CA THR A 206 -11.53 -13.40 -1.91
C THR A 206 -11.90 -13.73 -0.47
N PHE A 207 -10.92 -13.74 0.41
CA PHE A 207 -11.08 -13.91 1.85
C PHE A 207 -11.10 -12.56 2.55
N ASP A 208 -10.07 -11.72 2.28
CA ASP A 208 -9.93 -10.39 2.86
C ASP A 208 -9.24 -9.46 1.85
N VAL A 209 -9.75 -8.24 1.68
CA VAL A 209 -9.16 -7.24 0.77
C VAL A 209 -8.19 -6.30 1.48
N THR A 210 -7.98 -6.48 2.78
CA THR A 210 -7.10 -5.62 3.58
C THR A 210 -5.67 -5.69 3.06
N GLY A 211 -5.08 -4.52 2.76
CA GLY A 211 -3.70 -4.44 2.29
C GLY A 211 -3.45 -4.84 0.83
N ALA A 212 -4.48 -5.27 0.06
CA ALA A 212 -4.31 -5.65 -1.34
C ALA A 212 -3.69 -4.54 -2.20
N GLY A 213 -4.07 -3.29 -1.96
CA GLY A 213 -3.51 -2.11 -2.62
C GLY A 213 -2.04 -1.87 -2.30
N ASP A 214 -1.65 -2.10 -1.04
CA ASP A 214 -0.26 -1.97 -0.58
C ASP A 214 0.61 -3.10 -1.18
N THR A 215 0.07 -4.33 -1.20
CA THR A 215 0.72 -5.49 -1.83
C THR A 215 0.91 -5.26 -3.33
N PHE A 216 -0.12 -4.72 -4.02
CA PHE A 216 -0.01 -4.35 -5.43
C PHE A 216 1.13 -3.34 -5.64
N LEU A 217 1.19 -2.27 -4.83
CA LEU A 217 2.21 -1.23 -4.93
C LEU A 217 3.62 -1.79 -4.69
N ALA A 218 3.79 -2.61 -3.66
CA ALA A 218 5.07 -3.24 -3.35
C ALA A 218 5.53 -4.18 -4.48
N ALA A 219 4.62 -5.03 -5.00
CA ALA A 219 4.89 -5.95 -6.08
C ALA A 219 5.21 -5.23 -7.41
N LEU A 220 4.47 -4.15 -7.71
CA LEU A 220 4.72 -3.29 -8.87
C LEU A 220 6.16 -2.75 -8.85
N VAL A 221 6.58 -2.18 -7.72
CA VAL A 221 7.91 -1.61 -7.59
C VAL A 221 8.98 -2.69 -7.56
N PHE A 222 8.76 -3.81 -6.85
CA PHE A 222 9.67 -4.95 -6.84
C PHE A 222 10.00 -5.45 -8.24
N TYR A 223 8.98 -5.62 -9.10
CA TYR A 223 9.19 -6.07 -10.47
C TYR A 223 9.88 -4.99 -11.31
N PHE A 224 9.39 -3.75 -11.22
CA PHE A 224 9.86 -2.64 -12.06
C PHE A 224 11.34 -2.30 -11.84
N VAL A 225 11.86 -2.35 -10.61
CA VAL A 225 13.28 -2.04 -10.36
C VAL A 225 14.21 -3.08 -10.96
N GLN A 226 13.73 -4.30 -11.22
CA GLN A 226 14.50 -5.38 -11.83
C GLN A 226 14.37 -5.38 -13.36
N LEU A 227 13.16 -5.16 -13.83
CA LEU A 227 12.83 -5.08 -15.25
C LEU A 227 11.85 -3.91 -15.48
N PRO A 228 12.32 -2.77 -16.01
CA PRO A 228 11.52 -1.54 -16.08
C PRO A 228 10.51 -1.56 -17.26
N VAL A 229 9.69 -2.62 -17.31
CA VAL A 229 8.59 -2.80 -18.27
C VAL A 229 7.27 -2.68 -17.49
N MET A 230 6.57 -1.57 -17.67
CA MET A 230 5.39 -1.24 -16.87
C MET A 230 4.25 -2.25 -17.03
N GLU A 231 4.00 -2.74 -18.25
CA GLU A 231 2.95 -3.74 -18.50
C GLU A 231 3.19 -5.03 -17.72
N GLU A 232 4.42 -5.50 -17.68
CA GLU A 232 4.78 -6.73 -16.98
C GLU A 232 4.73 -6.52 -15.47
N ALA A 233 5.18 -5.35 -14.99
CA ALA A 233 5.09 -4.98 -13.58
C ALA A 233 3.64 -4.91 -13.08
N ILE A 234 2.71 -4.36 -13.88
CA ILE A 234 1.28 -4.32 -13.56
C ILE A 234 0.67 -5.73 -13.56
N ALA A 235 1.01 -6.55 -14.56
CA ALA A 235 0.52 -7.93 -14.64
C ALA A 235 1.00 -8.76 -13.43
N PHE A 236 2.27 -8.60 -13.03
CA PHE A 236 2.83 -9.22 -11.83
C PHE A 236 2.12 -8.73 -10.57
N ALA A 237 1.92 -7.41 -10.43
CA ALA A 237 1.27 -6.80 -9.26
C ALA A 237 -0.20 -7.25 -9.10
N ASN A 238 -0.95 -7.44 -10.19
CA ASN A 238 -2.31 -8.00 -10.16
C ASN A 238 -2.31 -9.41 -9.57
N LYS A 239 -1.42 -10.30 -10.00
CA LYS A 239 -1.31 -11.66 -9.47
C LYS A 239 -0.88 -11.68 -8.00
N ALA A 240 0.05 -10.80 -7.62
CA ALA A 240 0.48 -10.65 -6.23
C ALA A 240 -0.66 -10.19 -5.32
N ALA A 241 -1.45 -9.20 -5.76
CA ALA A 241 -2.64 -8.75 -5.03
C ALA A 241 -3.72 -9.86 -4.95
N ALA A 242 -3.87 -10.67 -6.02
CA ALA A 242 -4.79 -11.82 -6.02
C ALA A 242 -4.36 -12.91 -5.02
N ILE A 243 -3.06 -13.11 -4.79
CA ILE A 243 -2.57 -14.01 -3.72
C ILE A 243 -2.88 -13.40 -2.35
N ALA A 244 -2.65 -12.10 -2.16
CA ALA A 244 -2.88 -11.45 -0.88
C ALA A 244 -4.34 -11.59 -0.41
N VAL A 245 -5.32 -11.35 -1.30
CA VAL A 245 -6.75 -11.40 -0.92
C VAL A 245 -7.27 -12.80 -0.59
N GLN A 246 -6.49 -13.85 -0.82
CA GLN A 246 -6.83 -15.24 -0.43
C GLN A 246 -6.47 -15.53 1.04
N ASN A 247 -5.80 -14.61 1.72
CA ASN A 247 -5.34 -14.76 3.07
C ASN A 247 -6.06 -13.78 4.01
N PRO A 248 -6.26 -14.12 5.29
CA PRO A 248 -6.83 -13.19 6.26
C PRO A 248 -5.83 -12.08 6.62
N GLY A 249 -6.34 -10.88 6.82
CA GLY A 249 -5.54 -9.73 7.24
C GLY A 249 -4.58 -9.20 6.16
N THR A 250 -3.50 -8.55 6.59
CA THR A 250 -2.45 -8.07 5.69
C THR A 250 -1.47 -9.19 5.37
N TYR A 251 -1.50 -9.68 4.13
CA TYR A 251 -0.58 -10.72 3.68
C TYR A 251 0.78 -10.13 3.32
N THR A 252 1.84 -10.82 3.70
CA THR A 252 3.21 -10.50 3.29
C THR A 252 3.66 -11.48 2.22
N LEU A 253 3.96 -10.99 1.03
CA LEU A 253 4.48 -11.79 -0.09
C LEU A 253 5.77 -12.50 0.30
N ARG A 254 6.00 -13.68 -0.29
CA ARG A 254 7.21 -14.50 -0.13
C ARG A 254 7.85 -14.74 -1.49
N MET A 255 9.11 -15.11 -1.51
CA MET A 255 9.78 -15.47 -2.78
C MET A 255 9.11 -16.65 -3.48
N GLU A 256 8.50 -17.58 -2.73
CA GLU A 256 7.70 -18.69 -3.27
C GLU A 256 6.48 -18.18 -4.07
N ASP A 257 5.86 -17.07 -3.65
CA ASP A 257 4.77 -16.43 -4.40
C ASP A 257 5.29 -15.84 -5.71
N VAL A 258 6.50 -15.25 -5.69
CA VAL A 258 7.15 -14.74 -6.89
C VAL A 258 7.39 -15.86 -7.89
N ASP A 259 7.94 -16.98 -7.45
CA ASP A 259 8.21 -18.16 -8.30
C ASP A 259 6.89 -18.71 -8.88
N ARG A 260 5.84 -18.78 -8.07
CA ARG A 260 4.49 -19.18 -8.51
C ARG A 260 3.91 -18.23 -9.56
N ILE A 261 4.04 -16.91 -9.37
CA ILE A 261 3.53 -15.90 -10.31
C ILE A 261 4.27 -15.98 -11.65
N LEU A 262 5.58 -16.24 -11.62
CA LEU A 262 6.43 -16.30 -12.80
C LEU A 262 6.44 -17.69 -13.46
N ASN A 263 5.77 -18.70 -12.87
CA ASN A 263 5.77 -20.10 -13.30
C ASN A 263 7.18 -20.70 -13.40
N ILE A 264 8.04 -20.47 -12.39
CA ILE A 264 9.42 -20.97 -12.29
C ILE A 264 9.49 -22.11 -11.26
#